data_67039533e2c7b75f2e892d62a598fd4e
#
_entry.id   67039533e2c7b75f2e892d62a598fd4e
#
_cell.length_a   1.000
_cell.length_b   1.000
_cell.length_c   1.000
_cell.angle_alpha   90.00
_cell.angle_beta   90.00
_cell.angle_gamma   90.00
#
_symmetry.space_group_name_H-M   'P 1'
#
loop_
_entity.id
_entity.type
_entity.pdbx_description
1 polymer ?
#
loop_
_entity_poly.entity_id
_entity_poly.type
_entity_poly.pdbx_seq_one_letter_code
_entity_poly.pdbx_strand_id
1 'polypeptide(L)'
;MEKKKHAGTYQQVYRQLREEILHLELPPGTSIGEIETAARFQTSRTPVRDAFKILEIEGLLEIRPHIGTFVSLIDLRTVSDILYMRCTMEKSVFHELSQTLNKSQEYKICLLLQKQKELLESDLPIEEMGRMFIVLDNEFHYTLYELAGRKNISLFYGAVNSQYERFRTFINLGGKKELEHLYNEHEQIWNCIVDKDLEKLDDCINHHLYDGFNASMKVIRDYPDYFTTSE
;
A
#
# COMPACT_ATOMS: atom_id res chain seq x y z
N MET A 1 -12.45 24.00 25.89
CA MET A 1 -12.24 22.56 26.07
C MET A 1 -12.85 21.70 24.95
N GLU A 2 -13.94 22.12 24.30
CA GLU A 2 -14.64 21.38 23.22
C GLU A 2 -13.82 21.19 21.92
N LYS A 3 -13.04 22.19 21.49
CA LYS A 3 -12.24 22.09 20.24
C LYS A 3 -11.19 20.97 20.24
N LYS A 4 -10.60 20.62 21.42
CA LYS A 4 -9.62 19.53 21.52
C LYS A 4 -10.26 18.14 21.47
N LYS A 5 -11.50 17.99 21.96
CA LYS A 5 -12.24 16.72 21.96
C LYS A 5 -12.74 16.38 20.55
N HIS A 6 -13.21 17.38 19.78
CA HIS A 6 -13.64 17.21 18.40
C HIS A 6 -12.49 16.88 17.44
N ALA A 7 -11.32 17.48 17.59
CA ALA A 7 -10.15 17.15 16.77
C ALA A 7 -9.68 15.71 16.96
N GLY A 8 -9.71 15.19 18.21
CA GLY A 8 -9.36 13.79 18.50
C GLY A 8 -10.34 12.81 17.89
N THR A 9 -11.64 13.11 17.92
CA THR A 9 -12.69 12.25 17.36
C THR A 9 -12.63 12.19 15.83
N TYR A 10 -12.38 13.32 15.16
CA TYR A 10 -12.19 13.38 13.71
C TYR A 10 -11.00 12.50 13.27
N GLN A 11 -9.85 12.64 13.91
CA GLN A 11 -8.65 11.84 13.60
C GLN A 11 -8.85 10.35 13.85
N GLN A 12 -9.67 9.99 14.83
CA GLN A 12 -9.99 8.60 15.12
C GLN A 12 -10.89 8.00 14.03
N VAL A 13 -11.97 8.71 13.64
CA VAL A 13 -12.86 8.28 12.55
C VAL A 13 -12.08 8.12 11.24
N TYR A 14 -11.29 9.14 10.88
CA TYR A 14 -10.47 9.14 9.68
C TYR A 14 -9.52 7.92 9.64
N ARG A 15 -8.71 7.72 10.70
CA ARG A 15 -7.73 6.63 10.73
C ARG A 15 -8.39 5.28 10.62
N GLN A 16 -9.45 5.05 11.40
CA GLN A 16 -10.13 3.76 11.40
C GLN A 16 -10.76 3.45 10.05
N LEU A 17 -11.49 4.40 9.45
CA LEU A 17 -12.09 4.20 8.13
C LEU A 17 -11.02 4.01 7.04
N ARG A 18 -9.93 4.77 7.10
CA ARG A 18 -8.81 4.63 6.17
C ARG A 18 -8.24 3.22 6.21
N GLU A 19 -7.96 2.69 7.40
CA GLU A 19 -7.47 1.32 7.57
C GLU A 19 -8.48 0.29 7.02
N GLU A 20 -9.76 0.41 7.36
CA GLU A 20 -10.80 -0.51 6.89
C GLU A 20 -10.95 -0.51 5.37
N ILE A 21 -10.81 0.65 4.73
CA ILE A 21 -10.85 0.77 3.27
C ILE A 21 -9.58 0.19 2.63
N LEU A 22 -8.41 0.48 3.18
CA LEU A 22 -7.13 -0.02 2.65
C LEU A 22 -7.01 -1.55 2.79
N HIS A 23 -7.57 -2.10 3.86
CA HIS A 23 -7.58 -3.56 4.10
C HIS A 23 -8.80 -4.27 3.50
N LEU A 24 -9.64 -3.57 2.71
CA LEU A 24 -10.85 -4.10 2.07
C LEU A 24 -11.90 -4.65 3.06
N GLU A 25 -11.83 -4.29 4.34
CA GLU A 25 -12.88 -4.54 5.32
C GLU A 25 -14.16 -3.76 4.97
N LEU A 26 -13.97 -2.59 4.33
CA LEU A 26 -14.98 -1.86 3.58
C LEU A 26 -14.64 -1.96 2.08
N PRO A 27 -15.25 -2.91 1.36
CA PRO A 27 -14.93 -3.16 -0.04
C PRO A 27 -15.25 -1.97 -0.97
N PRO A 28 -14.59 -1.86 -2.14
CA PRO A 28 -14.94 -0.90 -3.18
C PRO A 28 -16.43 -0.95 -3.53
N GLY A 29 -17.05 0.21 -3.74
CA GLY A 29 -18.49 0.33 -4.01
C GLY A 29 -19.40 0.29 -2.79
N THR A 30 -18.89 -0.03 -1.59
CA THR A 30 -19.69 -0.05 -0.36
C THR A 30 -20.23 1.33 -0.02
N SER A 31 -21.56 1.41 0.21
CA SER A 31 -22.19 2.64 0.70
C SER A 31 -21.91 2.85 2.18
N ILE A 32 -21.50 4.05 2.58
CA ILE A 32 -21.28 4.43 3.98
C ILE A 32 -22.03 5.73 4.29
N GLY A 33 -22.79 5.73 5.40
CA GLY A 33 -23.61 6.85 5.81
C GLY A 33 -23.00 7.68 6.94
N GLU A 34 -23.09 9.01 6.87
CA GLU A 34 -22.66 9.89 7.99
C GLU A 34 -23.35 9.54 9.31
N ILE A 35 -24.66 9.18 9.26
CA ILE A 35 -25.47 8.90 10.46
C ILE A 35 -25.02 7.58 11.10
N GLU A 36 -24.87 6.53 10.31
CA GLU A 36 -24.44 5.21 10.76
C GLU A 36 -23.00 5.26 11.32
N THR A 37 -22.11 5.95 10.60
CA THR A 37 -20.73 6.15 11.03
C THR A 37 -20.67 6.95 12.34
N ALA A 38 -21.47 8.02 12.47
CA ALA A 38 -21.53 8.80 13.70
C ALA A 38 -22.03 7.97 14.90
N ALA A 39 -23.04 7.13 14.68
CA ALA A 39 -23.52 6.20 15.71
C ALA A 39 -22.47 5.17 16.10
N ARG A 40 -21.78 4.55 15.13
CA ARG A 40 -20.70 3.58 15.32
C ARG A 40 -19.54 4.16 16.15
N PHE A 41 -19.13 5.40 15.85
CA PHE A 41 -18.03 6.09 16.56
C PHE A 41 -18.49 6.87 17.80
N GLN A 42 -19.77 6.78 18.17
CA GLN A 42 -20.38 7.49 19.30
C GLN A 42 -20.07 8.99 19.29
N THR A 43 -20.18 9.61 18.11
CA THR A 43 -19.84 11.02 17.87
C THR A 43 -20.97 11.75 17.11
N SER A 44 -20.82 13.06 16.90
CA SER A 44 -21.70 13.83 16.04
C SER A 44 -21.34 13.67 14.55
N ARG A 45 -22.23 14.12 13.65
CA ARG A 45 -21.99 14.05 12.20
C ARG A 45 -20.86 14.94 11.71
N THR A 46 -20.56 16.04 12.41
CA THR A 46 -19.54 17.01 11.97
C THR A 46 -18.15 16.37 11.82
N PRO A 47 -17.55 15.70 12.83
CA PRO A 47 -16.24 15.06 12.69
C PRO A 47 -16.24 13.91 11.67
N VAL A 48 -17.38 13.24 11.46
CA VAL A 48 -17.53 12.22 10.41
C VAL A 48 -17.45 12.84 9.02
N ARG A 49 -18.18 13.94 8.80
CA ARG A 49 -18.15 14.68 7.53
C ARG A 49 -16.78 15.22 7.21
N ASP A 50 -16.05 15.71 8.22
CA ASP A 50 -14.68 16.20 8.03
C ASP A 50 -13.73 15.04 7.67
N ALA A 51 -13.89 13.86 8.30
CA ALA A 51 -13.16 12.64 7.93
C ALA A 51 -13.47 12.19 6.50
N PHE A 52 -14.75 12.18 6.11
CA PHE A 52 -15.17 11.79 4.75
C PHE A 52 -14.57 12.69 3.68
N LYS A 53 -14.52 14.00 3.90
CA LYS A 53 -13.88 14.94 2.95
C LYS A 53 -12.40 14.66 2.72
N ILE A 54 -11.67 14.28 3.78
CA ILE A 54 -10.25 13.96 3.61
C ILE A 54 -10.07 12.62 2.91
N LEU A 55 -10.88 11.61 3.25
CA LEU A 55 -10.88 10.33 2.54
C LEU A 55 -11.26 10.49 1.06
N GLU A 56 -12.15 11.45 0.74
CA GLU A 56 -12.46 11.82 -0.65
C GLU A 56 -11.28 12.45 -1.36
N ILE A 57 -10.56 13.39 -0.70
CA ILE A 57 -9.32 13.99 -1.25
C ILE A 57 -8.23 12.93 -1.48
N GLU A 58 -8.15 11.91 -0.62
CA GLU A 58 -7.24 10.77 -0.79
C GLU A 58 -7.71 9.77 -1.85
N GLY A 59 -8.87 9.99 -2.48
CA GLY A 59 -9.44 9.08 -3.47
C GLY A 59 -9.96 7.76 -2.89
N LEU A 60 -10.21 7.70 -1.57
CA LEU A 60 -10.73 6.53 -0.86
C LEU A 60 -12.26 6.51 -0.79
N LEU A 61 -12.90 7.67 -0.84
CA LEU A 61 -14.34 7.82 -0.90
C LEU A 61 -14.77 8.63 -2.12
N GLU A 62 -15.99 8.40 -2.56
CA GLU A 62 -16.71 9.18 -3.57
C GLU A 62 -17.97 9.72 -2.94
N ILE A 63 -18.10 11.05 -2.81
CA ILE A 63 -19.30 11.72 -2.32
C ILE A 63 -20.16 12.12 -3.52
N ARG A 64 -21.27 11.41 -3.73
CA ARG A 64 -22.23 11.71 -4.80
C ARG A 64 -23.37 12.58 -4.24
N PRO A 65 -23.49 13.87 -4.65
CA PRO A 65 -24.52 14.75 -4.15
C PRO A 65 -25.93 14.13 -4.31
N HIS A 66 -26.72 14.20 -3.24
CA HIS A 66 -28.08 13.66 -3.17
C HIS A 66 -28.23 12.14 -3.33
N ILE A 67 -27.15 11.39 -3.52
CA ILE A 67 -27.17 9.93 -3.71
C ILE A 67 -26.56 9.24 -2.47
N GLY A 68 -25.37 9.64 -2.06
CA GLY A 68 -24.70 9.02 -0.91
C GLY A 68 -23.17 9.12 -0.98
N THR A 69 -22.52 8.50 -0.03
CA THR A 69 -21.06 8.35 0.01
C THR A 69 -20.72 6.88 -0.16
N PHE A 70 -19.75 6.60 -1.00
CA PHE A 70 -19.33 5.25 -1.36
C PHE A 70 -17.81 5.11 -1.21
N VAL A 71 -17.35 3.92 -0.85
CA VAL A 71 -15.96 3.55 -1.02
C VAL A 71 -15.63 3.58 -2.51
N SER A 72 -14.63 4.36 -2.92
CA SER A 72 -14.28 4.49 -4.34
C SER A 72 -13.86 3.15 -4.94
N LEU A 73 -14.12 2.94 -6.22
CA LEU A 73 -13.59 1.80 -6.95
C LEU A 73 -12.05 1.95 -7.09
N ILE A 74 -11.36 0.84 -7.34
CA ILE A 74 -9.91 0.85 -7.61
C ILE A 74 -9.72 1.22 -9.09
N ASP A 75 -9.01 2.31 -9.33
CA ASP A 75 -8.69 2.77 -10.68
C ASP A 75 -7.39 2.14 -11.17
N LEU A 76 -7.53 1.20 -12.11
CA LEU A 76 -6.38 0.47 -12.68
C LEU A 76 -5.44 1.37 -13.50
N ARG A 77 -5.91 2.50 -14.03
CA ARG A 77 -5.02 3.48 -14.70
C ARG A 77 -4.12 4.15 -13.67
N THR A 78 -4.72 4.62 -12.58
CA THR A 78 -3.94 5.19 -11.46
C THR A 78 -2.95 4.18 -10.90
N VAL A 79 -3.35 2.90 -10.74
CA VAL A 79 -2.44 1.83 -10.32
C VAL A 79 -1.27 1.66 -11.30
N SER A 80 -1.54 1.64 -12.61
CA SER A 80 -0.52 1.54 -13.65
C SER A 80 0.46 2.73 -13.63
N ASP A 81 -0.05 3.96 -13.49
CA ASP A 81 0.78 5.17 -13.41
C ASP A 81 1.68 5.16 -12.16
N ILE A 82 1.15 4.69 -11.03
CA ILE A 82 1.92 4.53 -9.80
C ILE A 82 3.02 3.47 -9.97
N LEU A 83 2.73 2.34 -10.61
CA LEU A 83 3.73 1.31 -10.91
C LEU A 83 4.84 1.85 -11.81
N TYR A 84 4.49 2.60 -12.85
CA TYR A 84 5.46 3.23 -13.75
C TYR A 84 6.37 4.22 -12.99
N MET A 85 5.78 5.09 -12.18
CA MET A 85 6.51 6.05 -11.37
C MET A 85 7.45 5.31 -10.38
N ARG A 86 6.94 4.30 -9.71
CA ARG A 86 7.69 3.49 -8.75
C ARG A 86 8.86 2.79 -9.41
N CYS A 87 8.62 2.09 -10.52
CA CYS A 87 9.65 1.39 -11.29
C CYS A 87 10.78 2.33 -11.71
N THR A 88 10.44 3.50 -12.26
CA THR A 88 11.41 4.49 -12.73
C THR A 88 12.26 5.02 -11.56
N MET A 89 11.63 5.35 -10.44
CA MET A 89 12.32 5.91 -9.29
C MET A 89 13.16 4.87 -8.55
N GLU A 90 12.63 3.66 -8.34
CA GLU A 90 13.36 2.59 -7.64
C GLU A 90 14.63 2.19 -8.40
N LYS A 91 14.58 2.04 -9.70
CA LYS A 91 15.79 1.80 -10.52
C LYS A 91 16.84 2.87 -10.29
N SER A 92 16.48 4.14 -10.47
CA SER A 92 17.42 5.24 -10.28
C SER A 92 18.01 5.30 -8.87
N VAL A 93 17.16 5.19 -7.85
CA VAL A 93 17.55 5.32 -6.44
C VAL A 93 18.37 4.11 -5.98
N PHE A 94 18.02 2.89 -6.39
CA PHE A 94 18.74 1.68 -5.99
C PHE A 94 20.06 1.56 -6.73
N HIS A 95 20.20 2.09 -7.96
CA HIS A 95 21.50 2.27 -8.61
C HIS A 95 22.41 3.21 -7.80
N GLU A 96 21.90 4.37 -7.34
CA GLU A 96 22.67 5.27 -6.47
C GLU A 96 23.09 4.56 -5.18
N LEU A 97 22.18 3.82 -4.54
CA LEU A 97 22.45 3.09 -3.30
C LEU A 97 23.57 2.05 -3.49
N SER A 98 23.56 1.28 -4.57
CA SER A 98 24.54 0.25 -4.85
C SER A 98 25.98 0.79 -4.88
N GLN A 99 26.16 2.06 -5.26
CA GLN A 99 27.49 2.71 -5.32
C GLN A 99 27.99 3.21 -3.94
N THR A 100 27.04 3.48 -3.02
CA THR A 100 27.34 4.13 -1.74
C THR A 100 27.14 3.22 -0.53
N LEU A 101 26.74 1.97 -0.76
CA LEU A 101 26.37 1.00 0.26
C LEU A 101 27.55 0.71 1.21
N ASN A 102 27.28 0.68 2.51
CA ASN A 102 28.22 0.31 3.55
C ASN A 102 27.69 -0.81 4.45
N LYS A 103 28.56 -1.42 5.24
CA LYS A 103 28.21 -2.58 6.10
C LYS A 103 27.09 -2.33 7.11
N SER A 104 26.97 -1.12 7.64
CA SER A 104 25.89 -0.77 8.56
C SER A 104 24.53 -0.71 7.83
N GLN A 105 24.53 -0.23 6.60
CA GLN A 105 23.35 -0.19 5.74
C GLN A 105 22.93 -1.60 5.29
N GLU A 106 23.91 -2.44 4.90
CA GLU A 106 23.67 -3.85 4.59
C GLU A 106 22.97 -4.57 5.76
N TYR A 107 23.46 -4.38 6.98
CA TYR A 107 22.89 -5.00 8.17
C TYR A 107 21.43 -4.61 8.40
N LYS A 108 21.06 -3.34 8.16
CA LYS A 108 19.67 -2.88 8.30
C LYS A 108 18.73 -3.64 7.37
N ILE A 109 19.10 -3.81 6.11
CA ILE A 109 18.25 -4.52 5.13
C ILE A 109 18.19 -6.01 5.43
N CYS A 110 19.32 -6.63 5.81
CA CYS A 110 19.32 -8.04 6.23
C CYS A 110 18.35 -8.30 7.39
N LEU A 111 18.24 -7.37 8.36
CA LEU A 111 17.28 -7.48 9.45
C LEU A 111 15.82 -7.39 8.97
N LEU A 112 15.53 -6.56 7.97
CA LEU A 112 14.17 -6.46 7.40
C LEU A 112 13.81 -7.74 6.62
N LEU A 113 14.71 -8.27 5.82
CA LEU A 113 14.52 -9.53 5.12
C LEU A 113 14.34 -10.69 6.12
N GLN A 114 15.12 -10.71 7.21
CA GLN A 114 14.95 -11.69 8.28
C GLN A 114 13.55 -11.60 8.93
N LYS A 115 13.04 -10.41 9.20
CA LYS A 115 11.68 -10.23 9.74
C LYS A 115 10.61 -10.75 8.77
N GLN A 116 10.74 -10.49 7.46
CA GLN A 116 9.83 -11.03 6.46
C GLN A 116 9.84 -12.56 6.46
N LYS A 117 11.02 -13.16 6.51
CA LYS A 117 11.18 -14.61 6.58
C LYS A 117 10.54 -15.22 7.83
N GLU A 118 10.82 -14.64 9.00
CA GLU A 118 10.24 -15.08 10.28
C GLU A 118 8.70 -14.98 10.26
N LEU A 119 8.14 -13.93 9.65
CA LEU A 119 6.70 -13.81 9.46
C LEU A 119 6.14 -14.95 8.61
N LEU A 120 6.81 -15.32 7.49
CA LEU A 120 6.39 -16.41 6.62
C LEU A 120 6.50 -17.79 7.29
N GLU A 121 7.43 -17.95 8.25
CA GLU A 121 7.62 -19.18 9.03
C GLU A 121 6.65 -19.25 10.24
N SER A 122 5.89 -18.19 10.52
CA SER A 122 4.94 -18.16 11.64
C SER A 122 3.66 -18.97 11.38
N ASP A 123 2.94 -19.30 12.47
CA ASP A 123 1.64 -19.99 12.43
C ASP A 123 0.44 -19.00 12.38
N LEU A 124 0.65 -17.77 11.94
CA LEU A 124 -0.42 -16.77 11.84
C LEU A 124 -1.44 -17.14 10.75
N PRO A 125 -2.72 -16.77 10.94
CA PRO A 125 -3.71 -16.85 9.86
C PRO A 125 -3.24 -16.07 8.62
N ILE A 126 -3.55 -16.59 7.44
CA ILE A 126 -3.03 -16.03 6.18
C ILE A 126 -3.42 -14.56 5.97
N GLU A 127 -4.62 -14.17 6.39
CA GLU A 127 -5.08 -12.79 6.27
C GLU A 127 -4.26 -11.84 7.16
N GLU A 128 -3.89 -12.28 8.37
CA GLU A 128 -3.06 -11.51 9.29
C GLU A 128 -1.61 -11.46 8.79
N MET A 129 -1.08 -12.61 8.33
CA MET A 129 0.24 -12.70 7.71
C MET A 129 0.35 -11.75 6.51
N GLY A 130 -0.64 -11.72 5.62
CA GLY A 130 -0.68 -10.84 4.45
C GLY A 130 -0.67 -9.35 4.84
N ARG A 131 -1.47 -8.96 5.84
CA ARG A 131 -1.46 -7.57 6.36
C ARG A 131 -0.10 -7.17 6.92
N MET A 132 0.51 -8.04 7.73
CA MET A 132 1.84 -7.79 8.30
C MET A 132 2.93 -7.77 7.24
N PHE A 133 2.81 -8.63 6.22
CA PHE A 133 3.77 -8.66 5.12
C PHE A 133 3.76 -7.36 4.32
N ILE A 134 2.58 -6.77 4.02
CA ILE A 134 2.48 -5.46 3.35
C ILE A 134 3.20 -4.36 4.15
N VAL A 135 3.11 -4.38 5.48
CA VAL A 135 3.82 -3.42 6.33
C VAL A 135 5.34 -3.59 6.20
N LEU A 136 5.84 -4.84 6.25
CA LEU A 136 7.27 -5.13 6.12
C LEU A 136 7.81 -4.87 4.72
N ASP A 137 7.01 -5.07 3.68
CA ASP A 137 7.31 -4.73 2.31
C ASP A 137 7.47 -3.20 2.14
N ASN A 138 6.52 -2.43 2.66
CA ASN A 138 6.62 -0.97 2.66
C ASN A 138 7.86 -0.49 3.44
N GLU A 139 8.18 -1.12 4.58
CA GLU A 139 9.37 -0.80 5.37
C GLU A 139 10.66 -1.12 4.59
N PHE A 140 10.70 -2.22 3.83
CA PHE A 140 11.83 -2.59 2.99
C PHE A 140 12.11 -1.53 1.92
N HIS A 141 11.13 -1.21 1.08
CA HIS A 141 11.28 -0.19 0.04
C HIS A 141 11.59 1.20 0.62
N TYR A 142 10.87 1.61 1.66
CA TYR A 142 11.13 2.88 2.35
C TYR A 142 12.56 2.98 2.87
N THR A 143 13.08 1.90 3.47
CA THR A 143 14.46 1.88 4.00
C THR A 143 15.49 1.99 2.88
N LEU A 144 15.28 1.36 1.73
CA LEU A 144 16.17 1.52 0.57
C LEU A 144 16.23 2.98 0.11
N TYR A 145 15.08 3.67 0.02
CA TYR A 145 15.04 5.11 -0.26
C TYR A 145 15.75 5.96 0.81
N GLU A 146 15.57 5.63 2.09
CA GLU A 146 16.22 6.33 3.20
C GLU A 146 17.73 6.17 3.13
N LEU A 147 18.25 4.96 2.90
CA LEU A 147 19.68 4.64 2.80
C LEU A 147 20.35 5.31 1.60
N ALA A 148 19.60 5.50 0.51
CA ALA A 148 20.05 6.27 -0.66
C ALA A 148 19.99 7.81 -0.43
N GLY A 149 19.54 8.28 0.74
CA GLY A 149 19.34 9.72 1.01
C GLY A 149 18.13 10.33 0.30
N ARG A 150 17.20 9.52 -0.19
CA ARG A 150 16.02 9.90 -0.99
C ARG A 150 14.69 9.73 -0.25
N LYS A 151 14.71 9.75 1.08
CA LYS A 151 13.54 9.58 1.97
C LYS A 151 12.31 10.38 1.53
N ASN A 152 12.49 11.64 1.12
CA ASN A 152 11.36 12.50 0.75
C ASN A 152 10.62 11.98 -0.51
N ILE A 153 11.31 11.31 -1.44
CA ILE A 153 10.67 10.70 -2.61
C ILE A 153 9.68 9.62 -2.15
N SER A 154 10.09 8.76 -1.23
CA SER A 154 9.21 7.72 -0.67
C SER A 154 8.01 8.31 0.09
N LEU A 155 8.18 9.42 0.80
CA LEU A 155 7.08 10.12 1.48
C LEU A 155 6.07 10.72 0.49
N PHE A 156 6.54 11.34 -0.60
CA PHE A 156 5.66 11.85 -1.65
C PHE A 156 4.87 10.73 -2.34
N TYR A 157 5.54 9.63 -2.64
CA TYR A 157 4.89 8.44 -3.18
C TYR A 157 3.81 7.91 -2.20
N GLY A 158 4.12 7.74 -0.92
CA GLY A 158 3.20 7.27 0.10
C GLY A 158 1.94 8.14 0.25
N ALA A 159 2.03 9.45 -0.03
CA ALA A 159 0.89 10.36 0.05
C ALA A 159 -0.16 10.15 -1.07
N VAL A 160 0.21 9.53 -2.20
CA VAL A 160 -0.68 9.32 -3.37
C VAL A 160 -0.97 7.85 -3.65
N ASN A 161 -0.56 6.95 -2.75
CA ASN A 161 -0.47 5.52 -2.98
C ASN A 161 -1.75 4.72 -2.66
N SER A 162 -2.82 5.37 -2.17
CA SER A 162 -4.02 4.69 -1.66
C SER A 162 -4.66 3.69 -2.64
N GLN A 163 -4.68 4.01 -3.95
CA GLN A 163 -5.21 3.12 -4.98
C GLN A 163 -4.36 1.85 -5.14
N TYR A 164 -3.04 2.01 -5.16
CA TYR A 164 -2.10 0.90 -5.27
C TYR A 164 -2.05 0.05 -3.98
N GLU A 165 -2.16 0.65 -2.80
CA GLU A 165 -2.24 -0.08 -1.52
C GLU A 165 -3.46 -1.00 -1.49
N ARG A 166 -4.64 -0.52 -1.88
CA ARG A 166 -5.86 -1.35 -2.00
C ARG A 166 -5.71 -2.44 -3.03
N PHE A 167 -5.15 -2.11 -4.19
CA PHE A 167 -4.86 -3.08 -5.23
C PHE A 167 -3.93 -4.19 -4.72
N ARG A 168 -2.85 -3.85 -4.03
CA ARG A 168 -1.93 -4.83 -3.42
C ARG A 168 -2.63 -5.70 -2.38
N THR A 169 -3.43 -5.09 -1.50
CA THR A 169 -4.22 -5.85 -0.52
C THR A 169 -5.10 -6.87 -1.24
N PHE A 170 -5.73 -6.46 -2.33
CA PHE A 170 -6.61 -7.32 -3.11
C PHE A 170 -5.88 -8.50 -3.76
N ILE A 171 -4.72 -8.29 -4.37
CA ILE A 171 -3.96 -9.35 -5.04
C ILE A 171 -3.22 -10.26 -4.04
N ASN A 172 -2.80 -9.76 -2.88
CA ASN A 172 -2.09 -10.53 -1.85
C ASN A 172 -3.01 -11.47 -1.04
N LEU A 173 -4.32 -11.49 -1.34
CA LEU A 173 -5.24 -12.52 -0.84
C LEU A 173 -4.96 -13.91 -1.46
N GLY A 174 -3.99 -14.02 -2.38
CA GLY A 174 -3.62 -15.26 -3.09
C GLY A 174 -3.03 -16.37 -2.23
N GLY A 175 -2.54 -16.04 -1.03
CA GLY A 175 -2.07 -17.03 -0.08
C GLY A 175 -0.56 -17.00 0.21
N LYS A 176 -0.08 -17.99 0.98
CA LYS A 176 1.30 -18.02 1.49
C LYS A 176 2.36 -18.08 0.37
N LYS A 177 2.07 -18.79 -0.72
CA LYS A 177 3.02 -18.94 -1.85
C LYS A 177 3.32 -17.61 -2.54
N GLU A 178 2.34 -16.74 -2.66
CA GLU A 178 2.50 -15.41 -3.23
C GLU A 178 3.38 -14.53 -2.33
N LEU A 179 3.19 -14.61 -1.02
CA LEU A 179 4.04 -13.89 -0.07
C LEU A 179 5.50 -14.41 -0.07
N GLU A 180 5.69 -15.74 -0.17
CA GLU A 180 7.01 -16.36 -0.32
C GLU A 180 7.68 -15.93 -1.64
N HIS A 181 6.90 -15.77 -2.71
CA HIS A 181 7.41 -15.26 -3.99
C HIS A 181 7.91 -13.82 -3.87
N LEU A 182 7.10 -12.93 -3.27
CA LEU A 182 7.49 -11.54 -3.02
C LEU A 182 8.73 -11.42 -2.15
N TYR A 183 8.86 -12.26 -1.10
CA TYR A 183 10.06 -12.31 -0.29
C TYR A 183 11.31 -12.68 -1.11
N ASN A 184 11.20 -13.69 -1.96
CA ASN A 184 12.32 -14.12 -2.83
C ASN A 184 12.72 -13.02 -3.82
N GLU A 185 11.77 -12.25 -4.32
CA GLU A 185 12.04 -11.08 -5.17
C GLU A 185 12.79 -9.98 -4.41
N HIS A 186 12.41 -9.71 -3.15
CA HIS A 186 13.15 -8.77 -2.30
C HIS A 186 14.60 -9.22 -2.06
N GLU A 187 14.83 -10.52 -1.81
CA GLU A 187 16.19 -11.07 -1.70
C GLU A 187 16.98 -10.88 -3.01
N GLN A 188 16.35 -11.10 -4.17
CA GLN A 188 17.00 -10.91 -5.48
C GLN A 188 17.36 -9.44 -5.72
N ILE A 189 16.43 -8.51 -5.48
CA ILE A 189 16.68 -7.07 -5.57
C ILE A 189 17.85 -6.68 -4.66
N TRP A 190 17.84 -7.15 -3.41
CA TRP A 190 18.89 -6.85 -2.46
C TRP A 190 20.26 -7.40 -2.89
N ASN A 191 20.31 -8.64 -3.35
CA ASN A 191 21.55 -9.24 -3.83
C ASN A 191 22.11 -8.48 -5.04
N CYS A 192 21.26 -8.05 -5.98
CA CYS A 192 21.71 -7.23 -7.11
C CYS A 192 22.27 -5.87 -6.68
N ILE A 193 21.70 -5.24 -5.63
CA ILE A 193 22.24 -3.98 -5.07
C ILE A 193 23.63 -4.22 -4.47
N VAL A 194 23.81 -5.29 -3.68
CA VAL A 194 25.08 -5.65 -3.03
C VAL A 194 26.16 -5.99 -4.07
N ASP A 195 25.80 -6.79 -5.07
CA ASP A 195 26.69 -7.25 -6.14
C ASP A 195 26.95 -6.18 -7.21
N LYS A 196 26.20 -5.07 -7.19
CA LYS A 196 26.24 -3.97 -8.16
C LYS A 196 25.89 -4.42 -9.59
N ASP A 197 25.06 -5.44 -9.71
CA ASP A 197 24.55 -5.95 -10.97
C ASP A 197 23.33 -5.12 -11.41
N LEU A 198 23.58 -3.98 -12.03
CA LEU A 198 22.56 -2.98 -12.34
C LEU A 198 21.58 -3.44 -13.41
N GLU A 199 22.05 -4.23 -14.40
CA GLU A 199 21.18 -4.76 -15.45
C GLU A 199 20.18 -5.75 -14.87
N LYS A 200 20.66 -6.70 -14.06
CA LYS A 200 19.80 -7.67 -13.38
C LYS A 200 18.91 -7.01 -12.33
N LEU A 201 19.38 -5.94 -11.67
CA LEU A 201 18.59 -5.16 -10.73
C LEU A 201 17.36 -4.55 -11.41
N ASP A 202 17.54 -3.98 -12.61
CA ASP A 202 16.45 -3.41 -13.41
C ASP A 202 15.39 -4.45 -13.77
N ASP A 203 15.82 -5.67 -14.13
CA ASP A 203 14.92 -6.78 -14.43
C ASP A 203 14.18 -7.24 -13.16
N CYS A 204 14.89 -7.39 -12.02
CA CYS A 204 14.28 -7.77 -10.75
C CYS A 204 13.20 -6.75 -10.32
N ILE A 205 13.48 -5.44 -10.43
CA ILE A 205 12.50 -4.40 -10.10
C ILE A 205 11.28 -4.45 -11.04
N ASN A 206 11.51 -4.67 -12.35
CA ASN A 206 10.41 -4.85 -13.30
C ASN A 206 9.52 -6.03 -12.92
N HIS A 207 10.11 -7.21 -12.71
CA HIS A 207 9.36 -8.41 -12.31
C HIS A 207 8.58 -8.16 -11.03
N HIS A 208 9.24 -7.71 -9.98
CA HIS A 208 8.63 -7.44 -8.69
C HIS A 208 7.40 -6.52 -8.75
N LEU A 209 7.46 -5.46 -9.57
CA LEU A 209 6.37 -4.48 -9.65
C LEU A 209 5.26 -4.89 -10.62
N TYR A 210 5.58 -5.52 -11.75
CA TYR A 210 4.61 -5.76 -12.82
C TYR A 210 4.06 -7.19 -12.86
N ASP A 211 4.75 -8.19 -12.34
CA ASP A 211 4.26 -9.58 -12.41
C ASP A 211 3.00 -9.76 -11.55
N GLY A 212 2.95 -9.16 -10.35
CA GLY A 212 1.75 -9.12 -9.54
C GLY A 212 0.57 -8.44 -10.25
N PHE A 213 0.82 -7.33 -10.97
CA PHE A 213 -0.20 -6.65 -11.75
C PHE A 213 -0.70 -7.51 -12.92
N ASN A 214 0.20 -8.14 -13.66
CA ASN A 214 -0.14 -9.01 -14.78
C ASN A 214 -0.90 -10.27 -14.32
N ALA A 215 -0.47 -10.89 -13.22
CA ALA A 215 -1.13 -12.07 -12.64
C ALA A 215 -2.53 -11.76 -12.10
N SER A 216 -2.77 -10.52 -11.64
CA SER A 216 -4.06 -10.09 -11.07
C SER A 216 -5.20 -10.01 -12.08
N MET A 217 -4.93 -10.03 -13.38
CA MET A 217 -5.95 -9.91 -14.43
C MET A 217 -7.04 -10.98 -14.32
N LYS A 218 -6.73 -12.17 -13.79
CA LYS A 218 -7.72 -13.21 -13.52
C LYS A 218 -8.63 -12.80 -12.37
N VAL A 219 -8.04 -12.35 -11.27
CA VAL A 219 -8.77 -11.95 -10.05
C VAL A 219 -9.64 -10.72 -10.33
N ILE A 220 -9.16 -9.77 -11.14
CA ILE A 220 -9.93 -8.60 -11.59
C ILE A 220 -11.20 -9.03 -12.34
N ARG A 221 -11.14 -10.07 -13.17
CA ARG A 221 -12.32 -10.61 -13.88
C ARG A 221 -13.35 -11.23 -12.95
N ASP A 222 -12.91 -11.80 -11.82
CA ASP A 222 -13.81 -12.41 -10.84
C ASP A 222 -14.52 -11.36 -9.97
N TYR A 223 -13.99 -10.13 -9.90
CA TYR A 223 -14.50 -8.99 -9.11
C TYR A 223 -14.61 -7.69 -9.93
N PRO A 224 -15.32 -7.69 -11.08
CA PRO A 224 -15.36 -6.52 -11.97
C PRO A 224 -15.92 -5.27 -11.30
N ASP A 225 -16.82 -5.42 -10.33
CA ASP A 225 -17.49 -4.32 -9.63
C ASP A 225 -16.55 -3.57 -8.64
N TYR A 226 -15.34 -4.08 -8.39
CA TYR A 226 -14.36 -3.42 -7.52
C TYR A 226 -13.48 -2.42 -8.26
N PHE A 227 -13.48 -2.47 -9.60
CA PHE A 227 -12.57 -1.71 -10.43
C PHE A 227 -13.29 -0.73 -11.36
N THR A 228 -12.67 0.44 -11.61
CA THR A 228 -13.12 1.27 -12.71
C THR A 228 -12.52 0.71 -14.00
N THR A 229 -13.39 0.33 -14.92
CA THR A 229 -13.04 0.13 -16.33
C THR A 229 -13.38 1.41 -17.05
N SER A 230 -12.48 2.40 -17.01
CA SER A 230 -12.70 3.59 -17.85
C SER A 230 -12.49 3.20 -19.30
N GLU A 231 -13.51 3.48 -20.12
CA GLU A 231 -13.44 3.48 -21.58
C GLU A 231 -12.38 4.46 -22.10
#